data_a4c6c03aa42939059a53d94dcee1fea3
#
_entry.id   a4c6c03aa42939059a53d94dcee1fea3
#
_cell.length_a   1.000
_cell.length_b   1.000
_cell.length_c   1.000
_cell.angle_alpha   90.00
_cell.angle_beta   90.00
_cell.angle_gamma   90.00
#
_symmetry.space_group_name_H-M   'P 1'
#
loop_
_entity.id
_entity.type
_entity.pdbx_description
1 polymer ?
#
loop_
_entity_poly.entity_id
_entity_poly.type
_entity_poly.pdbx_seq_one_letter_code
_entity_poly.pdbx_strand_id
1 'polypeptide(L)'
;AGAIGFSTGLFYPPSQAAPTEEVIELGKALHDHAGLHTTHMRDEANHITDSLEETFRIGREADIPVVISHHKCSGADNHGRSAETLPLIDAAMKKQRVGLDVYPYIASSTMLNPQRMMGASRVLVTWSVPHPEHAGRDLDDIAKEMGLPPLEAAEKLLPAGAVYFSMAEEDVQRIMQYPHSMIGSDGLPHDTRPHPRLWGTFPRVLGHYSREVGLFPLEEAVRKMTGLSAIQFGLKDRGTLKVGHYADIVMFDPATVIDTASFADPMQPATGIELVIVNGRPVWRDGAVTGTRPGRAIRRQQLGTFGKAV
;
A
#
# COMPACT_ATOMS: atom_id res chain seq x y z
N ALA A 1 -20.97 -11.24 9.52
CA ALA A 1 -20.14 -10.57 10.54
C ALA A 1 -19.90 -9.09 10.21
N GLY A 2 -20.17 -8.64 8.97
CA GLY A 2 -20.06 -7.24 8.53
C GLY A 2 -18.69 -6.89 7.92
N ALA A 3 -17.95 -7.87 7.44
CA ALA A 3 -16.77 -7.64 6.63
C ALA A 3 -17.12 -6.86 5.34
N ILE A 4 -16.21 -6.00 4.88
CA ILE A 4 -16.44 -5.18 3.68
C ILE A 4 -16.08 -5.92 2.38
N GLY A 5 -15.37 -7.02 2.50
CA GLY A 5 -14.89 -7.82 1.38
C GLY A 5 -13.90 -8.88 1.83
N PHE A 6 -13.14 -9.43 0.89
CA PHE A 6 -12.01 -10.30 1.16
C PHE A 6 -10.74 -9.77 0.49
N SER A 7 -9.60 -10.19 1.01
CA SER A 7 -8.29 -9.85 0.47
C SER A 7 -7.52 -11.11 0.14
N THR A 8 -6.77 -11.07 -0.96
CA THR A 8 -5.83 -12.15 -1.34
C THR A 8 -4.42 -11.63 -1.49
N GLY A 9 -3.46 -12.51 -1.25
CA GLY A 9 -2.05 -12.30 -1.60
C GLY A 9 -1.60 -13.44 -2.51
N LEU A 10 -2.02 -13.42 -3.77
CA LEU A 10 -1.81 -14.54 -4.73
C LEU A 10 -0.34 -14.79 -5.06
N PHE A 11 0.53 -13.86 -4.70
CA PHE A 11 1.99 -14.03 -4.77
C PHE A 11 2.51 -15.02 -3.72
N TYR A 12 1.87 -15.11 -2.55
CA TYR A 12 2.43 -15.81 -1.40
C TYR A 12 1.93 -17.26 -1.27
N PRO A 13 2.79 -18.24 -0.89
CA PRO A 13 2.32 -19.54 -0.45
C PRO A 13 1.47 -19.41 0.84
N PRO A 14 0.40 -20.19 1.00
CA PRO A 14 -0.13 -21.18 0.05
C PRO A 14 -1.03 -20.60 -1.05
N SER A 15 -1.41 -19.31 -0.98
CA SER A 15 -2.39 -18.67 -1.90
C SER A 15 -1.93 -18.69 -3.36
N GLN A 16 -0.63 -18.75 -3.61
CA GLN A 16 -0.06 -18.86 -4.96
C GLN A 16 -0.55 -20.12 -5.71
N ALA A 17 -0.89 -21.18 -4.98
CA ALA A 17 -1.40 -22.43 -5.55
C ALA A 17 -2.89 -22.36 -5.93
N ALA A 18 -3.63 -21.34 -5.45
CA ALA A 18 -5.04 -21.19 -5.76
C ALA A 18 -5.23 -20.84 -7.26
N PRO A 19 -6.03 -21.61 -8.01
CA PRO A 19 -6.38 -21.23 -9.38
C PRO A 19 -7.32 -20.02 -9.37
N THR A 20 -7.36 -19.27 -10.46
CA THR A 20 -8.22 -18.08 -10.62
C THR A 20 -9.69 -18.41 -10.36
N GLU A 21 -10.15 -19.59 -10.77
CA GLU A 21 -11.51 -20.08 -10.59
C GLU A 21 -11.91 -20.17 -9.11
N GLU A 22 -11.02 -20.61 -8.24
CA GLU A 22 -11.26 -20.64 -6.79
C GLU A 22 -11.51 -19.24 -6.24
N VAL A 23 -10.69 -18.24 -6.65
CA VAL A 23 -10.87 -16.86 -6.22
C VAL A 23 -12.18 -16.26 -6.75
N ILE A 24 -12.58 -16.61 -7.97
CA ILE A 24 -13.86 -16.20 -8.56
C ILE A 24 -15.03 -16.78 -7.74
N GLU A 25 -15.01 -18.07 -7.40
CA GLU A 25 -16.06 -18.70 -6.61
C GLU A 25 -16.18 -18.08 -5.21
N LEU A 26 -15.07 -17.77 -4.56
CA LEU A 26 -15.07 -17.01 -3.30
C LEU A 26 -15.66 -15.61 -3.49
N GLY A 27 -15.32 -14.94 -4.60
CA GLY A 27 -15.82 -13.62 -4.96
C GLY A 27 -17.35 -13.60 -5.15
N LYS A 28 -17.92 -14.62 -5.81
CA LYS A 28 -19.38 -14.76 -6.01
C LYS A 28 -20.17 -14.74 -4.71
N ALA A 29 -19.60 -15.30 -3.63
CA ALA A 29 -20.23 -15.26 -2.31
C ALA A 29 -20.37 -13.83 -1.74
N LEU A 30 -19.67 -12.83 -2.30
CA LEU A 30 -19.75 -11.44 -1.88
C LEU A 30 -20.73 -10.60 -2.71
N HIS A 31 -21.16 -11.07 -3.88
CA HIS A 31 -22.00 -10.32 -4.82
C HIS A 31 -23.25 -9.78 -4.13
N ASP A 32 -24.06 -10.64 -3.50
CA ASP A 32 -25.32 -10.27 -2.82
C ASP A 32 -25.09 -9.40 -1.57
N HIS A 33 -23.87 -9.34 -1.09
CA HIS A 33 -23.47 -8.54 0.07
C HIS A 33 -22.78 -7.24 -0.30
N ALA A 34 -22.70 -6.91 -1.59
CA ALA A 34 -21.97 -5.77 -2.13
C ALA A 34 -20.54 -5.68 -1.55
N GLY A 35 -19.87 -6.81 -1.41
CA GLY A 35 -18.49 -6.90 -0.97
C GLY A 35 -17.53 -6.50 -2.08
N LEU A 36 -16.24 -6.33 -1.75
CA LEU A 36 -15.18 -6.07 -2.71
C LEU A 36 -14.01 -7.05 -2.53
N HIS A 37 -13.19 -7.17 -3.54
CA HIS A 37 -11.93 -7.92 -3.49
C HIS A 37 -10.76 -6.95 -3.55
N THR A 38 -9.83 -7.06 -2.60
CA THR A 38 -8.52 -6.40 -2.67
C THR A 38 -7.44 -7.44 -2.89
N THR A 39 -6.39 -7.13 -3.66
CA THR A 39 -5.40 -8.15 -3.96
C THR A 39 -3.98 -7.59 -4.06
N HIS A 40 -3.04 -8.26 -3.36
CA HIS A 40 -1.66 -8.34 -3.82
C HIS A 40 -1.66 -9.32 -5.00
N MET A 41 -1.41 -8.81 -6.19
CA MET A 41 -1.50 -9.59 -7.43
C MET A 41 -0.52 -10.77 -7.43
N ARG A 42 -0.74 -11.75 -8.30
CA ARG A 42 0.08 -12.95 -8.41
C ARG A 42 1.52 -12.65 -8.82
N ASP A 43 1.71 -11.66 -9.69
CA ASP A 43 3.02 -11.18 -10.14
C ASP A 43 2.96 -9.66 -10.34
N GLU A 44 3.93 -8.95 -9.80
CA GLU A 44 4.08 -7.49 -9.94
C GLU A 44 5.36 -7.16 -10.73
N ALA A 45 5.94 -8.16 -11.41
CA ALA A 45 7.17 -8.09 -12.17
C ALA A 45 6.93 -8.51 -13.63
N ASN A 46 7.56 -9.57 -14.10
CA ASN A 46 7.58 -9.95 -15.52
C ASN A 46 6.19 -10.28 -16.09
N HIS A 47 5.29 -10.86 -15.27
CA HIS A 47 3.92 -11.23 -15.63
C HIS A 47 2.86 -10.28 -15.10
N ILE A 48 3.22 -9.01 -14.90
CA ILE A 48 2.31 -8.00 -14.31
C ILE A 48 1.02 -7.81 -15.13
N THR A 49 1.11 -7.86 -16.46
CA THR A 49 -0.06 -7.72 -17.35
C THR A 49 -1.02 -8.90 -17.25
N ASP A 50 -0.48 -10.13 -17.12
CA ASP A 50 -1.29 -11.32 -16.90
C ASP A 50 -2.01 -11.27 -15.55
N SER A 51 -1.32 -10.77 -14.51
CA SER A 51 -1.88 -10.59 -13.18
C SER A 51 -2.95 -9.50 -13.12
N LEU A 52 -2.81 -8.45 -13.91
CA LEU A 52 -3.86 -7.44 -14.09
C LEU A 52 -5.11 -8.06 -14.74
N GLU A 53 -4.93 -8.82 -15.83
CA GLU A 53 -6.07 -9.47 -16.50
C GLU A 53 -6.73 -10.53 -15.58
N GLU A 54 -5.96 -11.30 -14.80
CA GLU A 54 -6.49 -12.18 -13.78
C GLU A 54 -7.37 -11.40 -12.78
N THR A 55 -6.88 -10.26 -12.27
CA THR A 55 -7.60 -9.40 -11.33
C THR A 55 -8.90 -8.88 -11.95
N PHE A 56 -8.84 -8.42 -13.21
CA PHE A 56 -10.02 -7.95 -13.93
C PHE A 56 -11.02 -9.08 -14.18
N ARG A 57 -10.55 -10.27 -14.54
CA ARG A 57 -11.37 -11.46 -14.74
C ARG A 57 -12.12 -11.85 -13.46
N ILE A 58 -11.43 -11.85 -12.32
CA ILE A 58 -12.06 -12.11 -11.02
C ILE A 58 -13.20 -11.13 -10.77
N GLY A 59 -12.97 -9.84 -10.96
CA GLY A 59 -14.01 -8.82 -10.77
C GLY A 59 -15.21 -8.98 -11.69
N ARG A 60 -14.97 -9.29 -12.97
CA ARG A 60 -16.03 -9.49 -13.98
C ARG A 60 -16.88 -10.73 -13.70
N GLU A 61 -16.24 -11.87 -13.48
CA GLU A 61 -16.93 -13.15 -13.35
C GLU A 61 -17.59 -13.34 -11.98
N ALA A 62 -17.08 -12.70 -10.94
CA ALA A 62 -17.70 -12.64 -9.63
C ALA A 62 -18.69 -11.47 -9.48
N ASP A 63 -18.73 -10.53 -10.44
CA ASP A 63 -19.53 -9.29 -10.42
C ASP A 63 -19.34 -8.48 -9.12
N ILE A 64 -18.09 -8.25 -8.74
CA ILE A 64 -17.69 -7.47 -7.57
C ILE A 64 -16.64 -6.43 -7.93
N PRO A 65 -16.53 -5.32 -7.16
CA PRO A 65 -15.42 -4.38 -7.28
C PRO A 65 -14.10 -5.05 -6.92
N VAL A 66 -13.04 -4.67 -7.65
CA VAL A 66 -11.67 -5.09 -7.31
C VAL A 66 -10.80 -3.87 -7.01
N VAL A 67 -9.86 -4.01 -6.08
CA VAL A 67 -8.84 -3.01 -5.78
C VAL A 67 -7.47 -3.67 -5.89
N ILE A 68 -6.65 -3.15 -6.78
CA ILE A 68 -5.25 -3.52 -6.95
C ILE A 68 -4.49 -2.83 -5.83
N SER A 69 -4.06 -3.60 -4.82
CA SER A 69 -3.30 -3.06 -3.70
C SER A 69 -1.88 -2.72 -4.14
N HIS A 70 -1.37 -1.57 -3.66
CA HIS A 70 0.03 -1.14 -3.81
C HIS A 70 0.61 -1.39 -5.21
N HIS A 71 -0.12 -0.95 -6.28
CA HIS A 71 0.31 -1.16 -7.66
C HIS A 71 1.74 -0.67 -7.90
N LYS A 72 2.57 -1.53 -8.48
CA LYS A 72 3.97 -1.26 -8.77
C LYS A 72 4.47 -2.12 -9.93
N CYS A 73 5.56 -1.70 -10.58
CA CYS A 73 6.33 -2.50 -11.52
C CYS A 73 7.66 -2.87 -10.84
N SER A 74 7.80 -4.12 -10.41
CA SER A 74 8.91 -4.59 -9.58
C SER A 74 10.01 -5.25 -10.43
N GLY A 75 11.27 -4.97 -10.09
CA GLY A 75 12.45 -5.50 -10.78
C GLY A 75 12.95 -4.57 -11.89
N ALA A 76 14.28 -4.51 -12.04
CA ALA A 76 14.94 -3.59 -12.98
C ALA A 76 14.45 -3.73 -14.43
N ASP A 77 14.18 -4.97 -14.87
CA ASP A 77 13.68 -5.25 -16.23
C ASP A 77 12.25 -4.75 -16.47
N ASN A 78 11.53 -4.36 -15.40
CA ASN A 78 10.16 -3.89 -15.44
C ASN A 78 10.04 -2.37 -15.22
N HIS A 79 11.14 -1.67 -15.09
CA HIS A 79 11.14 -0.22 -14.97
C HIS A 79 10.49 0.43 -16.20
N GLY A 80 9.61 1.41 -15.99
CA GLY A 80 8.87 2.10 -17.05
C GLY A 80 7.54 1.46 -17.44
N ARG A 81 7.25 0.22 -17.00
CA ARG A 81 6.02 -0.50 -17.39
C ARG A 81 4.73 0.06 -16.80
N SER A 82 4.80 1.02 -15.89
CA SER A 82 3.61 1.76 -15.49
C SER A 82 2.95 2.50 -16.67
N ALA A 83 3.72 2.85 -17.71
CA ALA A 83 3.18 3.38 -18.97
C ALA A 83 2.34 2.36 -19.76
N GLU A 84 2.55 1.07 -19.55
CA GLU A 84 1.78 -0.03 -20.11
C GLU A 84 0.58 -0.40 -19.21
N THR A 85 0.80 -0.51 -17.90
CA THR A 85 -0.20 -1.03 -16.96
C THR A 85 -1.36 -0.05 -16.70
N LEU A 86 -1.09 1.25 -16.60
CA LEU A 86 -2.14 2.25 -16.35
C LEU A 86 -3.18 2.33 -17.47
N PRO A 87 -2.84 2.30 -18.77
CA PRO A 87 -3.83 2.19 -19.85
C PRO A 87 -4.69 0.92 -19.78
N LEU A 88 -4.14 -0.23 -19.33
CA LEU A 88 -4.92 -1.45 -19.15
C LEU A 88 -5.94 -1.30 -18.02
N ILE A 89 -5.53 -0.70 -16.90
CA ILE A 89 -6.41 -0.38 -15.77
C ILE A 89 -7.52 0.58 -16.23
N ASP A 90 -7.18 1.61 -16.99
CA ASP A 90 -8.13 2.59 -17.54
C ASP A 90 -9.18 1.94 -18.44
N ALA A 91 -8.74 1.01 -19.30
CA ALA A 91 -9.63 0.23 -20.15
C ALA A 91 -10.57 -0.68 -19.35
N ALA A 92 -10.10 -1.27 -18.27
CA ALA A 92 -10.90 -2.09 -17.36
C ALA A 92 -11.92 -1.25 -16.59
N MET A 93 -11.54 -0.06 -16.11
CA MET A 93 -12.43 0.86 -15.38
C MET A 93 -13.65 1.31 -16.21
N LYS A 94 -13.54 1.34 -17.54
CA LYS A 94 -14.67 1.62 -18.43
C LYS A 94 -15.74 0.52 -18.45
N LYS A 95 -15.38 -0.70 -18.05
CA LYS A 95 -16.23 -1.89 -18.12
C LYS A 95 -16.70 -2.41 -16.75
N GLN A 96 -15.90 -2.17 -15.72
CA GLN A 96 -16.14 -2.69 -14.37
C GLN A 96 -15.55 -1.76 -13.31
N ARG A 97 -15.88 -2.01 -12.04
CA ARG A 97 -15.33 -1.23 -10.91
C ARG A 97 -13.95 -1.73 -10.53
N VAL A 98 -12.95 -0.95 -10.84
CA VAL A 98 -11.55 -1.19 -10.48
C VAL A 98 -11.04 0.00 -9.68
N GLY A 99 -10.31 -0.25 -8.60
CA GLY A 99 -9.55 0.73 -7.85
C GLY A 99 -8.09 0.30 -7.78
N LEU A 100 -7.22 1.22 -7.41
CA LEU A 100 -5.82 0.90 -7.09
C LEU A 100 -5.28 1.86 -6.05
N ASP A 101 -4.26 1.43 -5.34
CA ASP A 101 -3.46 2.29 -4.47
C ASP A 101 -1.96 2.12 -4.72
N VAL A 102 -1.17 3.04 -4.19
CA VAL A 102 0.28 3.10 -4.32
C VAL A 102 0.87 3.71 -3.05
N TYR A 103 2.08 3.33 -2.69
CA TYR A 103 2.86 4.00 -1.65
C TYR A 103 4.03 4.79 -2.26
N PRO A 104 4.46 5.89 -1.62
CA PRO A 104 5.41 6.86 -2.19
C PRO A 104 6.88 6.45 -1.95
N TYR A 105 7.26 5.23 -2.34
CA TYR A 105 8.61 4.68 -2.14
C TYR A 105 9.01 3.74 -3.26
N ILE A 106 10.31 3.71 -3.58
CA ILE A 106 10.90 2.81 -4.58
C ILE A 106 11.25 1.42 -4.04
N ALA A 107 10.91 1.16 -2.79
CA ALA A 107 11.19 -0.12 -2.13
C ALA A 107 9.90 -0.74 -1.59
N SER A 108 9.83 -2.06 -1.64
CA SER A 108 8.76 -2.86 -1.02
C SER A 108 9.26 -3.53 0.26
N SER A 109 8.35 -4.00 1.12
CA SER A 109 8.71 -4.77 2.31
C SER A 109 7.79 -5.97 2.48
N THR A 110 8.39 -7.15 2.68
CA THR A 110 7.67 -8.41 2.92
C THR A 110 8.62 -9.47 3.50
N MET A 111 8.18 -10.72 3.56
CA MET A 111 9.02 -11.85 3.95
C MET A 111 10.27 -11.94 3.07
N LEU A 112 11.40 -12.28 3.68
CA LEU A 112 12.63 -12.53 2.93
C LEU A 112 12.42 -13.75 2.02
N ASN A 113 12.50 -13.51 0.71
CA ASN A 113 12.37 -14.52 -0.33
C ASN A 113 13.58 -14.44 -1.27
N PRO A 114 14.41 -15.49 -1.33
CA PRO A 114 15.58 -15.52 -2.21
C PRO A 114 15.29 -15.21 -3.68
N GLN A 115 14.14 -15.62 -4.20
CA GLN A 115 13.76 -15.37 -5.60
C GLN A 115 13.49 -13.88 -5.89
N ARG A 116 12.99 -13.12 -4.91
CA ARG A 116 12.76 -11.67 -5.06
C ARG A 116 14.05 -10.85 -5.07
N MET A 117 15.13 -11.39 -4.54
CA MET A 117 16.41 -10.68 -4.47
C MET A 117 16.98 -10.38 -5.85
N MET A 118 16.75 -11.26 -6.85
CA MET A 118 17.31 -11.13 -8.20
C MET A 118 16.87 -9.87 -8.96
N GLY A 119 15.73 -9.28 -8.59
CA GLY A 119 15.22 -8.06 -9.21
C GLY A 119 15.46 -6.78 -8.40
N ALA A 120 16.12 -6.87 -7.24
CA ALA A 120 16.36 -5.75 -6.35
C ALA A 120 17.81 -5.27 -6.45
N SER A 121 18.02 -3.96 -6.50
CA SER A 121 19.35 -3.35 -6.46
C SER A 121 19.99 -3.36 -5.07
N ARG A 122 19.17 -3.56 -4.02
CA ARG A 122 19.56 -3.60 -2.61
C ARG A 122 18.51 -4.37 -1.82
N VAL A 123 18.93 -5.14 -0.82
CA VAL A 123 18.05 -5.85 0.12
C VAL A 123 18.46 -5.50 1.55
N LEU A 124 17.51 -4.97 2.34
CA LEU A 124 17.71 -4.62 3.76
C LEU A 124 16.90 -5.59 4.63
N VAL A 125 17.54 -6.30 5.54
CA VAL A 125 16.88 -7.24 6.46
C VAL A 125 16.11 -6.45 7.52
N THR A 126 14.80 -6.69 7.69
CA THR A 126 13.98 -5.99 8.69
C THR A 126 13.93 -6.73 10.02
N TRP A 127 13.99 -8.04 9.98
CA TRP A 127 14.09 -8.96 11.12
C TRP A 127 14.53 -10.34 10.64
N SER A 128 15.09 -11.14 11.56
CA SER A 128 15.38 -12.55 11.34
C SER A 128 15.15 -13.30 12.65
N VAL A 129 14.53 -14.48 12.58
CA VAL A 129 14.32 -15.32 13.79
C VAL A 129 15.63 -15.91 14.28
N PRO A 130 16.45 -16.59 13.44
CA PRO A 130 17.70 -17.16 13.88
C PRO A 130 18.80 -16.12 14.15
N HIS A 131 18.72 -14.92 13.52
CA HIS A 131 19.75 -13.90 13.54
C HIS A 131 19.18 -12.50 13.78
N PRO A 132 18.56 -12.22 14.95
CA PRO A 132 17.91 -10.94 15.23
C PRO A 132 18.90 -9.75 15.21
N GLU A 133 20.19 -9.97 15.40
CA GLU A 133 21.27 -8.99 15.36
C GLU A 133 21.47 -8.37 13.97
N HIS A 134 20.97 -9.01 12.92
CA HIS A 134 21.07 -8.52 11.55
C HIS A 134 19.93 -7.59 11.13
N ALA A 135 18.94 -7.35 11.99
CA ALA A 135 17.84 -6.43 11.69
C ALA A 135 18.34 -4.99 11.41
N GLY A 136 17.95 -4.43 10.27
CA GLY A 136 18.36 -3.12 9.81
C GLY A 136 19.67 -3.08 9.03
N ARG A 137 20.24 -4.25 8.68
CA ARG A 137 21.50 -4.35 7.92
C ARG A 137 21.26 -4.77 6.47
N ASP A 138 22.16 -4.35 5.60
CA ASP A 138 22.17 -4.79 4.20
C ASP A 138 22.56 -6.28 4.11
N LEU A 139 21.85 -7.01 3.25
CA LEU A 139 22.09 -8.43 3.03
C LEU A 139 23.49 -8.70 2.48
N ASP A 140 24.00 -7.83 1.59
CA ASP A 140 25.34 -7.98 1.03
C ASP A 140 26.44 -7.85 2.09
N ASP A 141 26.24 -6.96 3.07
CA ASP A 141 27.19 -6.82 4.18
C ASP A 141 27.13 -8.03 5.13
N ILE A 142 25.94 -8.56 5.37
CA ILE A 142 25.75 -9.79 6.16
C ILE A 142 26.41 -10.98 5.44
N ALA A 143 26.20 -11.10 4.14
CA ALA A 143 26.78 -12.18 3.33
C ALA A 143 28.32 -12.16 3.35
N LYS A 144 28.93 -10.97 3.24
CA LYS A 144 30.39 -10.79 3.38
C LYS A 144 30.89 -11.23 4.74
N GLU A 145 30.20 -10.84 5.83
CA GLU A 145 30.55 -11.21 7.19
C GLU A 145 30.46 -12.72 7.42
N MET A 146 29.43 -13.35 6.83
CA MET A 146 29.27 -14.80 6.90
C MET A 146 30.22 -15.57 5.98
N GLY A 147 30.90 -14.89 5.04
CA GLY A 147 31.72 -15.55 4.02
C GLY A 147 30.90 -16.38 3.02
N LEU A 148 29.65 -15.99 2.77
CA LEU A 148 28.68 -16.70 1.92
C LEU A 148 28.24 -15.84 0.72
N PRO A 149 27.79 -16.47 -0.39
CA PRO A 149 27.02 -15.76 -1.39
C PRO A 149 25.72 -15.19 -0.81
N PRO A 150 25.20 -14.03 -1.32
CA PRO A 150 23.99 -13.40 -0.76
C PRO A 150 22.77 -14.31 -0.68
N LEU A 151 22.60 -15.22 -1.65
CA LEU A 151 21.50 -16.19 -1.68
C LEU A 151 21.59 -17.18 -0.49
N GLU A 152 22.77 -17.74 -0.26
CA GLU A 152 23.00 -18.67 0.85
C GLU A 152 22.89 -17.98 2.21
N ALA A 153 23.38 -16.74 2.31
CA ALA A 153 23.21 -15.93 3.51
C ALA A 153 21.72 -15.68 3.80
N ALA A 154 20.91 -15.33 2.78
CA ALA A 154 19.48 -15.16 2.92
C ALA A 154 18.78 -16.42 3.44
N GLU A 155 19.16 -17.61 2.96
CA GLU A 155 18.61 -18.88 3.45
C GLU A 155 18.93 -19.13 4.94
N LYS A 156 20.10 -18.69 5.42
CA LYS A 156 20.47 -18.80 6.83
C LYS A 156 19.66 -17.87 7.74
N LEU A 157 19.15 -16.76 7.19
CA LEU A 157 18.36 -15.79 7.93
C LEU A 157 16.90 -16.21 8.11
N LEU A 158 16.39 -17.18 7.34
CA LEU A 158 14.98 -17.57 7.34
C LEU A 158 14.53 -18.26 8.65
N PRO A 159 13.29 -18.01 9.13
CA PRO A 159 12.34 -17.03 8.59
C PRO A 159 12.76 -15.59 8.93
N ALA A 160 12.62 -14.69 7.96
CA ALA A 160 13.05 -13.30 8.05
C ALA A 160 12.15 -12.38 7.22
N GLY A 161 12.24 -11.08 7.46
CA GLY A 161 11.63 -10.03 6.64
C GLY A 161 12.68 -9.17 5.96
N ALA A 162 12.33 -8.53 4.85
CA ALA A 162 13.24 -7.66 4.12
C ALA A 162 12.53 -6.52 3.38
N VAL A 163 13.29 -5.45 3.15
CA VAL A 163 12.97 -4.36 2.22
C VAL A 163 13.75 -4.61 0.94
N TYR A 164 13.06 -4.50 -0.21
CA TYR A 164 13.62 -4.71 -1.54
C TYR A 164 13.55 -3.41 -2.35
N PHE A 165 14.69 -2.88 -2.75
CA PHE A 165 14.78 -1.71 -3.62
C PHE A 165 14.69 -2.19 -5.08
N SER A 166 13.48 -2.23 -5.63
CA SER A 166 13.20 -2.87 -6.91
C SER A 166 12.36 -2.05 -7.88
N MET A 167 11.95 -0.82 -7.52
CA MET A 167 11.09 0.02 -8.35
C MET A 167 11.82 1.26 -8.84
N ALA A 168 11.41 1.78 -10.00
CA ALA A 168 11.87 3.06 -10.52
C ALA A 168 11.03 4.20 -9.93
N GLU A 169 11.69 5.32 -9.62
CA GLU A 169 11.02 6.53 -9.10
C GLU A 169 10.01 7.08 -10.11
N GLU A 170 10.31 7.02 -11.41
CA GLU A 170 9.44 7.47 -12.49
C GLU A 170 8.13 6.68 -12.54
N ASP A 171 8.17 5.37 -12.26
CA ASP A 171 6.96 4.55 -12.16
C ASP A 171 6.14 4.90 -10.93
N VAL A 172 6.78 5.08 -9.78
CA VAL A 172 6.11 5.51 -8.54
C VAL A 172 5.41 6.85 -8.76
N GLN A 173 6.09 7.83 -9.34
CA GLN A 173 5.52 9.14 -9.65
C GLN A 173 4.37 9.04 -10.65
N ARG A 174 4.52 8.28 -11.75
CA ARG A 174 3.47 8.12 -12.76
C ARG A 174 2.23 7.46 -12.18
N ILE A 175 2.38 6.44 -11.34
CA ILE A 175 1.25 5.78 -10.66
C ILE A 175 0.61 6.74 -9.65
N MET A 176 1.39 7.52 -8.89
CA MET A 176 0.83 8.53 -7.98
C MET A 176 0.11 9.67 -8.71
N GLN A 177 0.58 10.09 -9.89
CA GLN A 177 -0.08 11.11 -10.72
C GLN A 177 -1.39 10.60 -11.33
N TYR A 178 -1.54 9.29 -11.52
CA TYR A 178 -2.77 8.74 -12.11
C TYR A 178 -3.99 9.14 -11.27
N PRO A 179 -5.02 9.78 -11.87
CA PRO A 179 -6.12 10.41 -11.13
C PRO A 179 -6.90 9.46 -10.22
N HIS A 180 -6.90 8.16 -10.54
CA HIS A 180 -7.65 7.14 -9.83
C HIS A 180 -6.81 6.34 -8.82
N SER A 181 -5.51 6.64 -8.67
CA SER A 181 -4.67 6.06 -7.62
C SER A 181 -4.96 6.66 -6.26
N MET A 182 -5.34 5.81 -5.32
CA MET A 182 -5.33 6.13 -3.89
C MET A 182 -3.90 6.07 -3.34
N ILE A 183 -3.68 6.65 -2.17
CA ILE A 183 -2.45 6.47 -1.41
C ILE A 183 -2.72 5.48 -0.27
N GLY A 184 -1.97 4.38 -0.27
CA GLY A 184 -1.92 3.41 0.82
C GLY A 184 -0.55 3.39 1.47
N SER A 185 -0.43 2.99 2.73
CA SER A 185 0.88 2.89 3.39
C SER A 185 1.51 1.52 3.23
N ASP A 186 0.70 0.47 3.14
CA ASP A 186 1.17 -0.93 3.18
C ASP A 186 2.16 -1.20 4.35
N GLY A 187 1.98 -0.46 5.46
CA GLY A 187 2.87 -0.50 6.63
C GLY A 187 2.72 -1.79 7.42
N LEU A 188 3.85 -2.40 7.81
CA LEU A 188 3.92 -3.62 8.61
C LEU A 188 4.32 -3.27 10.04
N PRO A 189 3.39 -3.24 11.03
CA PRO A 189 3.67 -2.74 12.37
C PRO A 189 4.41 -3.74 13.26
N HIS A 190 4.62 -4.97 12.82
CA HIS A 190 5.26 -6.05 13.58
C HIS A 190 6.76 -6.21 13.29
N ASP A 191 7.30 -5.55 12.26
CA ASP A 191 8.72 -5.62 11.94
C ASP A 191 9.56 -4.92 13.01
N THR A 192 10.71 -5.50 13.38
CA THR A 192 11.63 -4.89 14.35
C THR A 192 12.25 -3.60 13.81
N ARG A 193 12.60 -3.59 12.51
CA ARG A 193 13.08 -2.43 11.77
C ARG A 193 12.20 -2.24 10.55
N PRO A 194 10.98 -1.65 10.70
CA PRO A 194 10.00 -1.60 9.63
C PRO A 194 10.47 -0.75 8.46
N HIS A 195 9.84 -0.93 7.31
CA HIS A 195 9.97 0.02 6.21
C HIS A 195 9.48 1.41 6.65
N PRO A 196 10.16 2.53 6.29
CA PRO A 196 9.75 3.88 6.70
C PRO A 196 8.32 4.26 6.27
N ARG A 197 7.73 3.54 5.30
CA ARG A 197 6.34 3.75 4.87
C ARG A 197 5.30 3.57 5.99
N LEU A 198 5.61 2.80 7.04
CA LEU A 198 4.74 2.66 8.20
C LEU A 198 4.50 4.00 8.91
N TRP A 199 5.54 4.83 9.01
CA TRP A 199 5.51 6.10 9.72
C TRP A 199 5.36 7.32 8.80
N GLY A 200 5.90 7.26 7.58
CA GLY A 200 6.14 8.39 6.72
C GLY A 200 5.25 8.53 5.49
N THR A 201 4.45 7.53 5.09
CA THR A 201 3.74 7.53 3.80
C THR A 201 2.94 8.80 3.54
N PHE A 202 2.01 9.16 4.39
CA PHE A 202 1.10 10.27 4.13
C PHE A 202 1.77 11.64 4.23
N PRO A 203 2.61 11.91 5.24
CA PRO A 203 3.40 13.14 5.29
C PRO A 203 4.35 13.30 4.10
N ARG A 204 4.95 12.21 3.62
CA ARG A 204 5.81 12.21 2.43
C ARG A 204 5.07 12.64 1.16
N VAL A 205 3.83 12.22 0.99
CA VAL A 205 3.00 12.65 -0.13
C VAL A 205 2.74 14.16 -0.07
N LEU A 206 2.45 14.70 1.11
CA LEU A 206 2.21 16.12 1.31
C LEU A 206 3.48 16.98 1.16
N GLY A 207 4.53 16.59 1.89
CA GLY A 207 5.79 17.36 1.94
C GLY A 207 6.66 17.15 0.71
N HIS A 208 7.10 15.92 0.48
CA HIS A 208 8.04 15.63 -0.59
C HIS A 208 7.39 15.72 -1.98
N TYR A 209 6.36 14.92 -2.25
CA TYR A 209 5.83 14.84 -3.61
C TYR A 209 4.96 16.04 -4.01
N SER A 210 4.10 16.53 -3.14
CA SER A 210 3.26 17.69 -3.47
C SER A 210 4.04 19.00 -3.40
N ARG A 211 4.69 19.29 -2.23
CA ARG A 211 5.37 20.58 -2.02
C ARG A 211 6.71 20.69 -2.72
N GLU A 212 7.64 19.73 -2.52
CA GLU A 212 9.02 19.85 -3.00
C GLU A 212 9.18 19.47 -4.46
N VAL A 213 8.62 18.33 -4.88
CA VAL A 213 8.65 17.84 -6.26
C VAL A 213 7.63 18.56 -7.15
N GLY A 214 6.52 19.01 -6.57
CA GLY A 214 5.42 19.62 -7.34
C GLY A 214 4.69 18.63 -8.23
N LEU A 215 4.64 17.34 -7.82
CA LEU A 215 4.06 16.26 -8.63
C LEU A 215 2.57 16.46 -8.91
N PHE A 216 1.85 17.02 -7.95
CA PHE A 216 0.45 17.44 -8.02
C PHE A 216 0.16 18.49 -6.92
N PRO A 217 -0.92 19.29 -7.06
CA PRO A 217 -1.29 20.27 -6.04
C PRO A 217 -1.71 19.60 -4.72
N LEU A 218 -1.64 20.36 -3.62
CA LEU A 218 -1.94 19.87 -2.27
C LEU A 218 -3.35 19.28 -2.16
N GLU A 219 -4.34 19.90 -2.81
CA GLU A 219 -5.73 19.44 -2.81
C GLU A 219 -5.86 18.05 -3.43
N GLU A 220 -5.10 17.77 -4.47
CA GLU A 220 -5.07 16.45 -5.10
C GLU A 220 -4.39 15.41 -4.20
N ALA A 221 -3.30 15.77 -3.53
CA ALA A 221 -2.68 14.92 -2.51
C ALA A 221 -3.69 14.53 -1.42
N VAL A 222 -4.41 15.52 -0.88
CA VAL A 222 -5.45 15.31 0.14
C VAL A 222 -6.59 14.45 -0.41
N ARG A 223 -7.08 14.73 -1.63
CA ARG A 223 -8.15 13.95 -2.28
C ARG A 223 -7.80 12.47 -2.37
N LYS A 224 -6.58 12.13 -2.81
CA LYS A 224 -6.10 10.76 -2.97
C LYS A 224 -6.04 9.98 -1.65
N MET A 225 -5.81 10.67 -0.53
CA MET A 225 -5.70 10.09 0.82
C MET A 225 -7.02 10.10 1.60
N THR A 226 -8.07 10.76 1.09
CA THR A 226 -9.34 10.96 1.80
C THR A 226 -10.56 10.64 0.95
N GLY A 227 -11.03 11.59 0.15
CA GLY A 227 -12.27 11.47 -0.63
C GLY A 227 -12.24 10.33 -1.64
N LEU A 228 -11.11 10.13 -2.34
CA LEU A 228 -10.97 9.04 -3.30
C LEU A 228 -11.03 7.67 -2.61
N SER A 229 -10.31 7.50 -1.51
CA SER A 229 -10.34 6.26 -0.70
C SER A 229 -11.74 6.00 -0.14
N ALA A 230 -12.42 7.06 0.36
CA ALA A 230 -13.78 6.93 0.86
C ALA A 230 -14.76 6.46 -0.23
N ILE A 231 -14.65 7.00 -1.44
CA ILE A 231 -15.47 6.60 -2.59
C ILE A 231 -15.19 5.14 -2.98
N GLN A 232 -13.94 4.76 -3.10
CA GLN A 232 -13.54 3.41 -3.53
C GLN A 232 -13.99 2.32 -2.55
N PHE A 233 -13.93 2.59 -1.24
CA PHE A 233 -14.36 1.65 -0.21
C PHE A 233 -15.81 1.86 0.25
N GLY A 234 -16.53 2.83 -0.33
CA GLY A 234 -17.92 3.13 0.01
C GLY A 234 -18.09 3.67 1.44
N LEU A 235 -17.09 4.37 1.98
CA LEU A 235 -17.16 4.96 3.33
C LEU A 235 -18.16 6.11 3.33
N LYS A 236 -19.29 5.89 4.02
CA LYS A 236 -20.37 6.87 4.09
C LYS A 236 -20.04 7.96 5.11
N ASP A 237 -20.29 9.21 4.73
CA ASP A 237 -20.15 10.39 5.57
C ASP A 237 -18.73 10.61 6.14
N ARG A 238 -17.68 10.14 5.39
CA ARG A 238 -16.25 10.29 5.70
C ARG A 238 -15.47 10.74 4.46
N GLY A 239 -14.23 11.19 4.67
CA GLY A 239 -13.31 11.57 3.60
C GLY A 239 -13.55 12.96 3.00
N THR A 240 -14.54 13.71 3.50
CA THR A 240 -14.82 15.10 3.11
C THR A 240 -15.27 15.94 4.31
N LEU A 241 -14.88 17.22 4.31
CA LEU A 241 -15.35 18.19 5.31
C LEU A 241 -16.73 18.73 4.88
N LYS A 242 -17.79 18.19 5.49
CA LYS A 242 -19.18 18.56 5.19
C LYS A 242 -20.03 18.47 6.46
N VAL A 243 -21.00 19.37 6.60
CA VAL A 243 -21.97 19.33 7.71
C VAL A 243 -22.70 17.99 7.73
N GLY A 244 -22.76 17.36 8.88
CA GLY A 244 -23.36 16.02 9.08
C GLY A 244 -22.39 14.85 8.88
N HIS A 245 -21.18 15.08 8.37
CA HIS A 245 -20.14 14.06 8.27
C HIS A 245 -19.41 13.84 9.59
N TYR A 246 -18.81 12.67 9.74
CA TYR A 246 -17.94 12.39 10.88
C TYR A 246 -16.73 13.31 10.86
N ALA A 247 -16.39 13.86 12.02
CA ALA A 247 -15.23 14.71 12.18
C ALA A 247 -13.96 13.86 12.34
N ASP A 248 -13.46 13.36 11.21
CA ASP A 248 -12.12 12.78 11.05
C ASP A 248 -11.27 13.84 10.36
N ILE A 249 -10.48 14.57 11.12
CA ILE A 249 -9.83 15.82 10.65
C ILE A 249 -8.35 15.78 11.03
N VAL A 250 -7.50 16.16 10.09
CA VAL A 250 -6.08 16.43 10.34
C VAL A 250 -5.82 17.92 10.11
N MET A 251 -5.18 18.56 11.08
CA MET A 251 -4.65 19.91 10.95
C MET A 251 -3.12 19.83 10.83
N PHE A 252 -2.57 20.41 9.79
CA PHE A 252 -1.14 20.41 9.52
C PHE A 252 -0.72 21.75 8.89
N ASP A 253 0.55 22.09 9.07
CA ASP A 253 1.17 23.22 8.38
C ASP A 253 1.69 22.75 7.00
N PRO A 254 1.14 23.26 5.89
CA PRO A 254 1.57 22.85 4.56
C PRO A 254 3.01 23.24 4.22
N ALA A 255 3.58 24.23 4.93
CA ALA A 255 4.96 24.64 4.72
C ALA A 255 5.98 23.71 5.39
N THR A 256 5.60 22.99 6.44
CA THR A 256 6.52 22.21 7.28
C THR A 256 6.21 20.73 7.35
N VAL A 257 5.01 20.29 6.92
CA VAL A 257 4.64 18.87 6.94
C VAL A 257 5.59 18.05 6.07
N ILE A 258 6.23 17.03 6.68
CA ILE A 258 7.15 16.11 6.01
C ILE A 258 7.32 14.81 6.82
N ASP A 259 7.67 13.72 6.15
CA ASP A 259 8.18 12.52 6.81
C ASP A 259 9.61 12.73 7.30
N THR A 260 9.94 12.13 8.43
CA THR A 260 11.30 12.10 9.01
C THR A 260 11.84 10.68 9.08
N ALA A 261 10.96 9.70 8.93
CA ALA A 261 11.32 8.28 8.87
C ALA A 261 12.17 7.98 7.64
N SER A 262 13.28 7.29 7.85
CA SER A 262 14.21 6.85 6.80
C SER A 262 14.49 5.35 6.88
N PHE A 263 15.13 4.77 5.87
CA PHE A 263 15.53 3.36 5.94
C PHE A 263 16.57 3.07 7.03
N ALA A 264 17.36 4.07 7.41
CA ALA A 264 18.33 3.96 8.51
C ALA A 264 17.66 4.13 9.89
N ASP A 265 16.64 5.00 9.98
CA ASP A 265 15.87 5.26 11.19
C ASP A 265 14.37 5.33 10.87
N PRO A 266 13.70 4.16 10.79
CA PRO A 266 12.37 4.07 10.20
C PRO A 266 11.21 4.43 11.13
N MET A 267 11.45 4.58 12.45
CA MET A 267 10.41 4.81 13.44
C MET A 267 10.42 6.25 13.97
N GLN A 268 10.38 7.21 13.06
CA GLN A 268 10.39 8.63 13.39
C GLN A 268 9.02 9.26 13.10
N PRO A 269 8.44 10.03 14.06
CA PRO A 269 7.18 10.74 13.83
C PRO A 269 7.36 11.86 12.80
N ALA A 270 6.34 12.07 11.96
CA ALA A 270 6.33 13.18 11.01
C ALA A 270 6.35 14.54 11.73
N THR A 271 6.85 15.57 11.04
CA THR A 271 6.75 16.97 11.48
C THR A 271 5.57 17.68 10.81
N GLY A 272 5.16 18.85 11.33
CA GLY A 272 4.13 19.70 10.76
C GLY A 272 2.69 19.21 10.96
N ILE A 273 2.46 18.10 11.68
CA ILE A 273 1.12 17.66 12.09
C ILE A 273 0.78 18.21 13.48
N GLU A 274 -0.20 19.10 13.57
CA GLU A 274 -0.58 19.78 14.80
C GLU A 274 -1.68 19.04 15.56
N LEU A 275 -2.71 18.55 14.83
CA LEU A 275 -3.88 17.94 15.43
C LEU A 275 -4.43 16.81 14.57
N VAL A 276 -4.77 15.69 15.18
CA VAL A 276 -5.56 14.62 14.54
C VAL A 276 -6.81 14.34 15.38
N ILE A 277 -7.97 14.42 14.72
CA ILE A 277 -9.28 14.16 15.30
C ILE A 277 -9.87 12.92 14.64
N VAL A 278 -10.39 12.01 15.43
CA VAL A 278 -11.14 10.83 14.98
C VAL A 278 -12.51 10.81 15.65
N ASN A 279 -13.58 10.72 14.86
CA ASN A 279 -14.96 10.77 15.37
C ASN A 279 -15.21 11.94 16.34
N GLY A 280 -14.67 13.12 16.02
CA GLY A 280 -14.84 14.36 16.80
C GLY A 280 -14.00 14.46 18.06
N ARG A 281 -13.07 13.54 18.32
CA ARG A 281 -12.19 13.58 19.50
C ARG A 281 -10.72 13.61 19.11
N PRO A 282 -9.91 14.51 19.68
CA PRO A 282 -8.46 14.53 19.45
C PRO A 282 -7.80 13.22 19.89
N VAL A 283 -6.98 12.65 19.00
CA VAL A 283 -6.14 11.46 19.27
C VAL A 283 -4.65 11.79 19.27
N TRP A 284 -4.28 12.87 18.59
CA TRP A 284 -2.95 13.47 18.56
C TRP A 284 -3.07 14.98 18.67
N ARG A 285 -2.27 15.62 19.52
CA ARG A 285 -2.22 17.07 19.70
C ARG A 285 -0.86 17.48 20.25
N ASP A 286 -0.29 18.56 19.75
CA ASP A 286 0.94 19.18 20.26
C ASP A 286 2.11 18.19 20.37
N GLY A 287 2.27 17.32 19.37
CA GLY A 287 3.38 16.36 19.31
C GLY A 287 3.19 15.08 20.15
N ALA A 288 2.00 14.86 20.73
CA ALA A 288 1.76 13.72 21.59
C ALA A 288 0.40 13.04 21.35
N VAL A 289 0.30 11.74 21.66
CA VAL A 289 -0.97 11.02 21.72
C VAL A 289 -1.78 11.46 22.93
N THR A 290 -3.09 11.68 22.76
CA THR A 290 -3.97 12.15 23.85
C THR A 290 -4.46 11.03 24.78
N GLY A 291 -4.19 9.75 24.42
CA GLY A 291 -4.73 8.59 25.12
C GLY A 291 -6.19 8.26 24.81
N THR A 292 -6.92 9.12 24.07
CA THR A 292 -8.31 8.82 23.67
C THR A 292 -8.35 7.79 22.54
N ARG A 293 -9.36 6.90 22.57
CA ARG A 293 -9.56 5.83 21.58
C ARG A 293 -10.97 5.87 21.00
N PRO A 294 -11.33 6.89 20.19
CA PRO A 294 -12.68 7.09 19.67
C PRO A 294 -12.98 6.28 18.40
N GLY A 295 -12.00 5.53 17.90
CA GLY A 295 -12.15 4.67 16.71
C GLY A 295 -13.30 3.67 16.86
N ARG A 296 -13.95 3.36 15.75
CA ARG A 296 -15.05 2.38 15.66
C ARG A 296 -14.81 1.42 14.53
N ALA A 297 -15.18 0.15 14.68
CA ALA A 297 -15.22 -0.79 13.58
C ALA A 297 -16.32 -0.37 12.59
N ILE A 298 -15.94 -0.11 11.35
CA ILE A 298 -16.86 0.20 10.26
C ILE A 298 -17.27 -1.12 9.61
N ARG A 299 -18.58 -1.44 9.65
CA ARG A 299 -19.12 -2.67 9.10
C ARG A 299 -19.79 -2.42 7.76
N ARG A 300 -19.94 -3.45 6.93
CA ARG A 300 -20.55 -3.36 5.59
C ARG A 300 -21.94 -2.71 5.58
N GLN A 301 -22.78 -2.98 6.57
CA GLN A 301 -24.12 -2.38 6.68
C GLN A 301 -24.10 -0.85 6.84
N GLN A 302 -22.94 -0.30 7.24
CA GLN A 302 -22.74 1.14 7.43
C GLN A 302 -22.11 1.80 6.21
N LEU A 303 -21.78 1.02 5.18
CA LEU A 303 -21.17 1.53 3.95
C LEU A 303 -22.23 1.84 2.90
N GLY A 304 -21.95 2.83 2.05
CA GLY A 304 -22.67 3.09 0.81
C GLY A 304 -22.35 2.08 -0.29
N THR A 305 -22.88 2.31 -1.47
CA THR A 305 -22.43 1.62 -2.70
C THR A 305 -21.02 2.08 -3.06
N PHE A 306 -20.19 1.17 -3.57
CA PHE A 306 -18.90 1.54 -4.11
C PHE A 306 -19.09 2.48 -5.31
N GLY A 307 -18.53 3.69 -5.23
CA GLY A 307 -18.61 4.68 -6.30
C GLY A 307 -17.74 4.31 -7.49
N LYS A 308 -18.11 4.79 -8.67
CA LYS A 308 -17.14 4.96 -9.75
C LYS A 308 -16.22 6.10 -9.31
N ALA A 309 -14.90 5.93 -9.41
CA ALA A 309 -14.01 7.07 -9.34
C ALA A 309 -14.37 8.01 -10.49
N VAL A 310 -14.77 9.23 -10.15
CA VAL A 310 -15.12 10.29 -11.11
C VAL A 310 -13.85 10.97 -11.57
#